data_267198b0e2b4dbffdf270ab1aaaaec96
#
_entry.id   267198b0e2b4dbffdf270ab1aaaaec96
#
_cell.length_a   1.000
_cell.length_b   1.000
_cell.length_c   1.000
_cell.angle_alpha   90.00
_cell.angle_beta   90.00
_cell.angle_gamma   90.00
#
_symmetry.space_group_name_H-M   'P 1'
#
loop_
_entity.id
_entity.type
_entity.pdbx_description
1 polymer ?
#
loop_
_entity_poly.entity_id
_entity_poly.type
_entity_poly.pdbx_seq_one_letter_code
_entity_poly.pdbx_strand_id
1 'polypeptide(L)'
;MPETDQTANNDPADGGNGPREQFNLATVSEVVAAAVPDREALIFGDVRLTFAQLAERTRRLASYLHSQGLGAHLERGDLQPHESGQDHLALYLYNGNEYIEGMLGAYKARVAPFNVNYRYVQEELRYLLTDADTKAVIYHATFAPALAEVLDELPEVKVLIQVADDSGNDLLPGAVDYETVLAASDPAGPPVTPSPDDLYIVYTGGTTGMPKGVLWRQDDIFMNAMGGKEIGTWIQVNSYDEVTERAKNGWLRLMALPPLMHGAAQWASFMMLNGGSTVIIPTARNLDPVEIWKTVESEGVMTMAVVGDAMARAA
;
A
#
# COMPACT_ATOMS: atom_id res chain seq x y z
N MET A 1 27.80 44.38 18.41
CA MET A 1 27.31 43.05 18.07
C MET A 1 26.54 43.20 16.78
N PRO A 2 27.02 42.74 15.61
CA PRO A 2 26.26 42.80 14.37
C PRO A 2 25.34 41.58 14.25
N GLU A 3 24.15 41.84 13.76
CA GLU A 3 23.09 40.92 13.40
C GLU A 3 23.60 39.95 12.30
N THR A 4 23.40 38.69 12.53
CA THR A 4 23.66 37.64 11.52
C THR A 4 22.45 37.54 10.58
N ASP A 5 22.69 37.92 9.37
CA ASP A 5 21.86 37.77 8.18
C ASP A 5 21.51 36.30 7.97
N GLN A 6 20.22 35.95 8.02
CA GLN A 6 19.69 34.65 7.63
C GLN A 6 19.55 34.65 6.10
N THR A 7 20.57 34.11 5.44
CA THR A 7 20.50 33.84 4.01
C THR A 7 19.36 32.86 3.70
N ALA A 8 18.42 33.37 2.92
CA ALA A 8 17.36 32.59 2.30
C ALA A 8 17.95 31.41 1.50
N ASN A 9 17.49 30.21 1.81
CA ASN A 9 17.70 29.01 0.98
C ASN A 9 16.96 29.25 -0.36
N ASN A 10 17.70 29.56 -1.39
CA ASN A 10 17.22 29.50 -2.76
C ASN A 10 17.14 28.04 -3.20
N ASP A 11 15.93 27.49 -3.20
CA ASP A 11 15.61 26.26 -3.93
C ASP A 11 15.67 26.55 -5.44
N PRO A 12 16.38 25.76 -6.25
CA PRO A 12 16.47 26.03 -7.68
C PRO A 12 15.22 25.57 -8.42
N ALA A 13 14.59 26.54 -9.09
CA ALA A 13 13.74 26.39 -10.27
C ALA A 13 12.35 25.74 -10.07
N ASP A 14 11.41 26.55 -9.63
CA ASP A 14 10.00 26.44 -10.01
C ASP A 14 9.85 26.76 -11.52
N GLY A 15 9.80 25.71 -12.36
CA GLY A 15 9.64 25.80 -13.81
C GLY A 15 8.20 25.66 -14.30
N GLY A 16 7.20 25.68 -13.44
CA GLY A 16 5.80 25.44 -13.78
C GLY A 16 4.90 26.64 -13.45
N ASN A 17 4.19 27.13 -14.44
CA ASN A 17 3.25 28.27 -14.39
C ASN A 17 1.92 27.89 -13.72
N GLY A 18 1.90 27.63 -12.42
CA GLY A 18 0.68 27.39 -11.66
C GLY A 18 0.90 26.64 -10.34
N PRO A 19 -0.05 26.66 -9.40
CA PRO A 19 0.04 25.83 -8.20
C PRO A 19 -0.01 24.34 -8.59
N ARG A 20 0.86 23.52 -7.99
CA ARG A 20 0.89 22.06 -8.14
C ARG A 20 -0.49 21.48 -7.75
N GLU A 21 -1.00 20.51 -8.55
CA GLU A 21 -2.14 19.70 -8.13
C GLU A 21 -1.80 18.88 -6.90
N GLN A 22 -2.80 18.61 -6.07
CA GLN A 22 -2.67 17.68 -4.95
C GLN A 22 -3.05 16.27 -5.39
N PHE A 23 -2.30 15.27 -4.95
CA PHE A 23 -2.42 13.90 -5.41
C PHE A 23 -3.07 12.99 -4.37
N ASN A 24 -3.85 12.04 -4.88
CA ASN A 24 -4.40 10.94 -4.12
C ASN A 24 -3.96 9.62 -4.76
N LEU A 25 -3.53 8.64 -3.95
CA LEU A 25 -2.99 7.37 -4.44
C LEU A 25 -4.01 6.53 -5.24
N ALA A 26 -5.29 6.62 -4.90
CA ALA A 26 -6.34 5.96 -5.69
C ALA A 26 -6.43 6.56 -7.10
N THR A 27 -6.48 7.89 -7.22
CA THR A 27 -6.54 8.58 -8.51
C THR A 27 -5.26 8.38 -9.31
N VAL A 28 -4.08 8.46 -8.68
CA VAL A 28 -2.79 8.17 -9.33
C VAL A 28 -2.81 6.77 -9.94
N SER A 29 -3.27 5.75 -9.20
CA SER A 29 -3.32 4.37 -9.69
C SER A 29 -4.25 4.20 -10.90
N GLU A 30 -5.39 4.90 -10.94
CA GLU A 30 -6.32 4.87 -12.07
C GLU A 30 -5.73 5.57 -13.30
N VAL A 31 -5.09 6.72 -13.11
CA VAL A 31 -4.43 7.48 -14.19
C VAL A 31 -3.31 6.64 -14.84
N VAL A 32 -2.49 5.98 -14.02
CA VAL A 32 -1.43 5.10 -14.52
C VAL A 32 -2.02 3.89 -15.24
N ALA A 33 -3.06 3.26 -14.69
CA ALA A 33 -3.71 2.11 -15.34
C ALA A 33 -4.34 2.47 -16.69
N ALA A 34 -4.90 3.67 -16.81
CA ALA A 34 -5.42 4.19 -18.08
C ALA A 34 -4.29 4.49 -19.08
N ALA A 35 -3.12 4.94 -18.62
CA ALA A 35 -1.99 5.27 -19.47
C ALA A 35 -1.29 4.04 -20.08
N VAL A 36 -1.20 2.94 -19.32
CA VAL A 36 -0.46 1.71 -19.71
C VAL A 36 -1.22 0.42 -19.35
N PRO A 37 -2.48 0.24 -19.82
CA PRO A 37 -3.39 -0.79 -19.35
C PRO A 37 -2.86 -2.21 -19.52
N ASP A 38 -2.17 -2.50 -20.61
CA ASP A 38 -1.72 -3.84 -20.99
C ASP A 38 -0.33 -4.20 -20.46
N ARG A 39 0.36 -3.23 -19.82
CA ARG A 39 1.69 -3.49 -19.23
C ARG A 39 1.54 -4.30 -17.95
N GLU A 40 2.46 -5.23 -17.72
CA GLU A 40 2.56 -5.95 -16.44
C GLU A 40 2.83 -4.95 -15.31
N ALA A 41 1.94 -4.94 -14.31
CA ALA A 41 2.09 -4.11 -13.11
C ALA A 41 2.71 -4.91 -11.97
N LEU A 42 2.22 -6.12 -11.74
CA LEU A 42 2.55 -6.92 -10.56
C LEU A 42 2.72 -8.40 -10.92
N ILE A 43 3.80 -9.00 -10.41
CA ILE A 43 4.10 -10.42 -10.58
C ILE A 43 4.37 -11.03 -9.21
N PHE A 44 3.65 -12.12 -8.89
CA PHE A 44 3.84 -12.96 -7.71
C PHE A 44 3.67 -14.43 -8.07
N GLY A 45 4.77 -15.15 -8.20
CA GLY A 45 4.74 -16.52 -8.72
C GLY A 45 4.09 -16.61 -10.10
N ASP A 46 3.02 -17.40 -10.20
CA ASP A 46 2.25 -17.57 -11.45
C ASP A 46 1.21 -16.45 -11.66
N VAL A 47 0.96 -15.61 -10.64
CA VAL A 47 0.05 -14.47 -10.76
C VAL A 47 0.75 -13.33 -11.49
N ARG A 48 0.18 -12.95 -12.62
CA ARG A 48 0.67 -11.84 -13.46
C ARG A 48 -0.49 -10.88 -13.74
N LEU A 49 -0.42 -9.69 -13.19
CA LEU A 49 -1.47 -8.69 -13.35
C LEU A 49 -0.99 -7.55 -14.22
N THR A 50 -1.74 -7.22 -15.25
CA THR A 50 -1.55 -5.95 -15.96
C THR A 50 -2.08 -4.79 -15.12
N PHE A 51 -1.73 -3.55 -15.49
CA PHE A 51 -2.27 -2.37 -14.82
C PHE A 51 -3.80 -2.31 -14.88
N ALA A 52 -4.41 -2.70 -16.00
CA ALA A 52 -5.86 -2.76 -16.13
C ALA A 52 -6.47 -3.82 -15.18
N GLN A 53 -5.87 -5.00 -15.09
CA GLN A 53 -6.34 -6.07 -14.21
C GLN A 53 -6.19 -5.68 -12.73
N LEU A 54 -5.05 -5.10 -12.35
CA LEU A 54 -4.83 -4.60 -10.99
C LEU A 54 -5.84 -3.51 -10.62
N ALA A 55 -6.10 -2.58 -11.54
CA ALA A 55 -7.09 -1.52 -11.33
C ALA A 55 -8.52 -2.08 -11.18
N GLU A 56 -8.91 -3.07 -11.99
CA GLU A 56 -10.23 -3.70 -11.87
C GLU A 56 -10.38 -4.46 -10.55
N ARG A 57 -9.41 -5.32 -10.17
CA ARG A 57 -9.45 -6.07 -8.93
C ARG A 57 -9.55 -5.14 -7.72
N THR A 58 -8.79 -4.05 -7.71
CA THR A 58 -8.81 -3.07 -6.61
C THR A 58 -10.08 -2.22 -6.58
N ARG A 59 -10.72 -1.93 -7.72
CA ARG A 59 -12.07 -1.33 -7.74
C ARG A 59 -13.13 -2.27 -7.18
N ARG A 60 -13.08 -3.57 -7.49
CA ARG A 60 -13.98 -4.59 -6.93
C ARG A 60 -13.84 -4.69 -5.42
N LEU A 61 -12.59 -4.72 -4.89
CA LEU A 61 -12.37 -4.69 -3.44
C LEU A 61 -12.92 -3.40 -2.81
N ALA A 62 -12.70 -2.26 -3.45
CA ALA A 62 -13.23 -0.98 -2.97
C ALA A 62 -14.77 -0.96 -2.94
N SER A 63 -15.43 -1.51 -3.97
CA SER A 63 -16.89 -1.65 -4.01
C SER A 63 -17.41 -2.50 -2.86
N TYR A 64 -16.71 -3.59 -2.54
CA TYR A 64 -17.07 -4.42 -1.40
C TYR A 64 -16.92 -3.65 -0.08
N LEU A 65 -15.76 -3.05 0.19
CA LEU A 65 -15.53 -2.29 1.41
C LEU A 65 -16.58 -1.20 1.61
N HIS A 66 -16.88 -0.45 0.55
CA HIS A 66 -17.91 0.57 0.57
C HIS A 66 -19.31 -0.01 0.84
N SER A 67 -19.66 -1.17 0.27
CA SER A 67 -20.94 -1.86 0.51
C SER A 67 -21.12 -2.30 1.95
N GLN A 68 -20.00 -2.49 2.67
CA GLN A 68 -20.00 -2.78 4.12
C GLN A 68 -20.08 -1.51 4.98
N GLY A 69 -20.24 -0.34 4.35
CA GLY A 69 -20.36 0.96 5.03
C GLY A 69 -19.02 1.58 5.44
N LEU A 70 -17.90 1.03 4.93
CA LEU A 70 -16.56 1.55 5.22
C LEU A 70 -16.20 2.72 4.29
N GLY A 71 -15.47 3.70 4.83
CA GLY A 71 -15.06 4.88 4.08
C GLY A 71 -14.50 6.01 4.94
N ALA A 72 -14.64 7.24 4.44
CA ALA A 72 -14.36 8.47 5.19
C ALA A 72 -15.67 9.05 5.74
N HIS A 73 -15.72 9.31 7.01
CA HIS A 73 -16.88 9.85 7.73
C HIS A 73 -16.71 11.32 8.11
N LEU A 74 -15.45 11.76 8.26
CA LEU A 74 -15.08 13.16 8.54
C LEU A 74 -13.93 13.55 7.60
N GLU A 75 -13.99 14.79 7.11
CA GLU A 75 -12.93 15.32 6.27
C GLU A 75 -11.77 15.84 7.14
N ARG A 76 -10.56 15.80 6.60
CA ARG A 76 -9.33 16.13 7.32
C ARG A 76 -9.32 17.52 7.92
N GLY A 77 -9.97 18.49 7.25
CA GLY A 77 -10.05 19.89 7.71
C GLY A 77 -10.77 20.09 9.06
N ASP A 78 -11.59 19.10 9.46
CA ASP A 78 -12.37 19.13 10.70
C ASP A 78 -11.66 18.40 11.86
N LEU A 79 -10.45 17.89 11.63
CA LEU A 79 -9.74 16.98 12.55
C LEU A 79 -8.41 17.58 13.04
N GLN A 80 -7.99 17.13 14.22
CA GLN A 80 -6.63 17.38 14.71
C GLN A 80 -5.59 16.55 13.93
N PRO A 81 -4.30 16.94 13.91
CA PRO A 81 -3.26 16.25 13.15
C PRO A 81 -3.11 14.76 13.42
N HIS A 82 -3.46 14.30 14.61
CA HIS A 82 -3.35 12.90 15.04
C HIS A 82 -4.65 12.09 14.91
N GLU A 83 -5.74 12.72 14.50
CA GLU A 83 -7.04 12.07 14.34
C GLU A 83 -7.22 11.53 12.92
N SER A 84 -8.07 10.52 12.77
CA SER A 84 -8.52 9.98 11.48
C SER A 84 -10.03 10.07 11.37
N GLY A 85 -10.51 10.50 10.23
CA GLY A 85 -11.94 10.48 9.89
C GLY A 85 -12.31 9.31 9.00
N GLN A 86 -11.39 8.39 8.75
CA GLN A 86 -11.56 7.21 7.90
C GLN A 86 -11.63 5.93 8.72
N ASP A 87 -12.37 4.95 8.24
CA ASP A 87 -12.27 3.58 8.76
C ASP A 87 -10.90 2.99 8.43
N HIS A 88 -10.39 2.14 9.32
CA HIS A 88 -9.07 1.55 9.16
C HIS A 88 -9.15 0.07 8.79
N LEU A 89 -8.33 -0.33 7.82
CA LEU A 89 -8.19 -1.70 7.32
C LEU A 89 -6.82 -2.28 7.68
N ALA A 90 -6.80 -3.32 8.49
CA ALA A 90 -5.59 -4.07 8.81
C ALA A 90 -5.20 -5.01 7.67
N LEU A 91 -3.93 -4.99 7.26
CA LEU A 91 -3.35 -5.94 6.31
C LEU A 91 -2.47 -6.95 7.06
N TYR A 92 -3.07 -8.08 7.47
CA TYR A 92 -2.42 -9.15 8.19
C TYR A 92 -2.00 -10.26 7.23
N LEU A 93 -1.05 -9.93 6.37
CA LEU A 93 -0.68 -10.70 5.18
C LEU A 93 0.82 -10.97 5.12
N TYR A 94 1.19 -12.10 4.53
CA TYR A 94 2.51 -12.27 3.92
C TYR A 94 2.63 -11.40 2.66
N ASN A 95 3.82 -11.39 2.05
CA ASN A 95 4.00 -10.80 0.74
C ASN A 95 3.14 -11.56 -0.30
N GLY A 96 2.45 -10.80 -1.14
CA GLY A 96 1.58 -11.29 -2.19
C GLY A 96 0.93 -10.14 -2.96
N ASN A 97 0.26 -10.47 -4.05
CA ASN A 97 -0.51 -9.48 -4.80
C ASN A 97 -1.61 -8.85 -3.94
N GLU A 98 -2.22 -9.62 -3.03
CA GLU A 98 -3.30 -9.19 -2.15
C GLU A 98 -2.88 -8.06 -1.21
N TYR A 99 -1.57 -7.95 -0.91
CA TYR A 99 -1.07 -6.85 -0.09
C TYR A 99 -1.20 -5.51 -0.83
N ILE A 100 -0.72 -5.46 -2.06
CA ILE A 100 -0.81 -4.26 -2.93
C ILE A 100 -2.28 -3.99 -3.31
N GLU A 101 -3.04 -5.04 -3.65
CA GLU A 101 -4.47 -4.92 -3.94
C GLU A 101 -5.25 -4.40 -2.74
N GLY A 102 -4.94 -4.88 -1.53
CA GLY A 102 -5.56 -4.44 -0.27
C GLY A 102 -5.34 -2.96 -0.01
N MET A 103 -4.09 -2.48 -0.22
CA MET A 103 -3.79 -1.05 -0.09
C MET A 103 -4.56 -0.21 -1.11
N LEU A 104 -4.48 -0.56 -2.40
CA LEU A 104 -5.13 0.21 -3.47
C LEU A 104 -6.66 0.17 -3.37
N GLY A 105 -7.23 -0.99 -3.03
CA GLY A 105 -8.67 -1.14 -2.84
C GLY A 105 -9.18 -0.29 -1.68
N ALA A 106 -8.44 -0.26 -0.57
CA ALA A 106 -8.75 0.58 0.57
C ALA A 106 -8.71 2.08 0.20
N TYR A 107 -7.66 2.55 -0.49
CA TYR A 107 -7.59 3.94 -0.94
C TYR A 107 -8.76 4.32 -1.85
N LYS A 108 -9.16 3.44 -2.77
CA LYS A 108 -10.31 3.66 -3.67
C LYS A 108 -11.65 3.70 -2.95
N ALA A 109 -11.77 3.08 -1.78
CA ALA A 109 -12.93 3.16 -0.90
C ALA A 109 -12.85 4.30 0.12
N ARG A 110 -11.78 5.10 0.12
CA ARG A 110 -11.44 6.10 1.15
C ARG A 110 -11.33 5.47 2.55
N VAL A 111 -10.83 4.25 2.61
CA VAL A 111 -10.46 3.53 3.84
C VAL A 111 -8.95 3.64 4.01
N ALA A 112 -8.46 3.82 5.24
CA ALA A 112 -7.03 3.93 5.49
C ALA A 112 -6.42 2.55 5.83
N PRO A 113 -5.65 1.93 4.92
CA PRO A 113 -4.99 0.67 5.21
C PRO A 113 -3.77 0.87 6.09
N PHE A 114 -3.47 -0.12 6.94
CA PHE A 114 -2.24 -0.17 7.72
C PHE A 114 -1.65 -1.58 7.79
N ASN A 115 -0.35 -1.63 8.02
CA ASN A 115 0.42 -2.87 8.08
C ASN A 115 0.30 -3.56 9.44
N VAL A 116 0.10 -4.88 9.45
CA VAL A 116 0.25 -5.74 10.63
C VAL A 116 1.53 -6.55 10.49
N ASN A 117 2.38 -6.53 11.48
CA ASN A 117 3.55 -7.41 11.52
C ASN A 117 3.08 -8.84 11.84
N TYR A 118 3.19 -9.75 10.88
CA TYR A 118 2.75 -11.14 11.02
C TYR A 118 3.55 -11.97 12.05
N ARG A 119 4.59 -11.37 12.66
CA ARG A 119 5.36 -11.98 13.73
C ARG A 119 4.87 -11.60 15.12
N TYR A 120 3.87 -10.71 15.21
CA TYR A 120 3.33 -10.30 16.51
C TYR A 120 2.70 -11.46 17.23
N VAL A 121 2.98 -11.52 18.53
CA VAL A 121 2.25 -12.38 19.45
C VAL A 121 0.88 -11.79 19.78
N GLN A 122 0.01 -12.57 20.41
CA GLN A 122 -1.37 -12.21 20.70
C GLN A 122 -1.53 -10.83 21.36
N GLU A 123 -0.70 -10.50 22.34
CA GLU A 123 -0.75 -9.22 23.04
C GLU A 123 -0.43 -8.03 22.14
N GLU A 124 0.59 -8.16 21.29
CA GLU A 124 0.99 -7.13 20.32
C GLU A 124 -0.07 -6.96 19.22
N LEU A 125 -0.64 -8.07 18.75
CA LEU A 125 -1.71 -8.05 17.75
C LEU A 125 -2.96 -7.35 18.30
N ARG A 126 -3.40 -7.71 19.50
CA ARG A 126 -4.52 -7.06 20.17
C ARG A 126 -4.28 -5.56 20.35
N TYR A 127 -3.10 -5.21 20.87
CA TYR A 127 -2.74 -3.80 21.04
C TYR A 127 -2.84 -3.04 19.72
N LEU A 128 -2.21 -3.55 18.66
CA LEU A 128 -2.18 -2.91 17.36
C LEU A 128 -3.59 -2.68 16.80
N LEU A 129 -4.41 -3.73 16.78
CA LEU A 129 -5.76 -3.66 16.23
C LEU A 129 -6.68 -2.73 17.03
N THR A 130 -6.46 -2.62 18.35
CA THR A 130 -7.17 -1.68 19.22
C THR A 130 -6.70 -0.24 19.00
N ASP A 131 -5.38 -0.01 19.02
CA ASP A 131 -4.77 1.31 18.85
C ASP A 131 -5.10 1.93 17.49
N ALA A 132 -5.19 1.07 16.46
CA ALA A 132 -5.57 1.48 15.12
C ALA A 132 -7.08 1.67 14.90
N ASP A 133 -7.92 1.50 15.91
CA ASP A 133 -9.39 1.54 15.76
C ASP A 133 -9.88 0.74 14.53
N THR A 134 -9.44 -0.53 14.43
CA THR A 134 -9.61 -1.39 13.26
C THR A 134 -11.09 -1.69 13.00
N LYS A 135 -11.56 -1.50 11.77
CA LYS A 135 -12.93 -1.83 11.33
C LYS A 135 -12.97 -3.05 10.41
N ALA A 136 -11.87 -3.31 9.69
CA ALA A 136 -11.76 -4.42 8.76
C ALA A 136 -10.37 -5.06 8.82
N VAL A 137 -10.30 -6.36 8.49
CA VAL A 137 -9.04 -7.11 8.39
C VAL A 137 -9.03 -7.92 7.11
N ILE A 138 -7.99 -7.77 6.28
CA ILE A 138 -7.63 -8.74 5.25
C ILE A 138 -6.49 -9.59 5.81
N TYR A 139 -6.65 -10.91 5.82
CA TYR A 139 -5.67 -11.81 6.44
C TYR A 139 -5.49 -13.10 5.65
N HIS A 140 -4.28 -13.66 5.65
CA HIS A 140 -4.05 -15.00 5.14
C HIS A 140 -4.64 -16.06 6.09
N ALA A 141 -5.17 -17.16 5.53
CA ALA A 141 -5.78 -18.25 6.29
C ALA A 141 -4.87 -18.78 7.40
N THR A 142 -3.55 -18.82 7.17
CA THR A 142 -2.55 -19.22 8.18
C THR A 142 -2.62 -18.39 9.47
N PHE A 143 -3.15 -17.17 9.43
CA PHE A 143 -3.28 -16.29 10.59
C PHE A 143 -4.66 -16.36 11.26
N ALA A 144 -5.59 -17.14 10.71
CA ALA A 144 -6.94 -17.28 11.28
C ALA A 144 -6.94 -17.68 12.77
N PRO A 145 -6.14 -18.67 13.23
CA PRO A 145 -6.11 -19.02 14.65
C PRO A 145 -5.67 -17.87 15.56
N ALA A 146 -4.60 -17.15 15.19
CA ALA A 146 -4.09 -16.04 15.98
C ALA A 146 -5.06 -14.86 16.02
N LEU A 147 -5.74 -14.59 14.89
CA LEU A 147 -6.74 -13.54 14.79
C LEU A 147 -7.98 -13.88 15.64
N ALA A 148 -8.44 -15.15 15.60
CA ALA A 148 -9.59 -15.62 16.38
C ALA A 148 -9.42 -15.39 17.88
N GLU A 149 -8.21 -15.56 18.40
CA GLU A 149 -7.89 -15.37 19.82
C GLU A 149 -8.09 -13.94 20.34
N VAL A 150 -8.10 -12.95 19.45
CA VAL A 150 -8.22 -11.53 19.83
C VAL A 150 -9.54 -10.89 19.41
N LEU A 151 -10.28 -11.50 18.47
CA LEU A 151 -11.51 -10.91 17.89
C LEU A 151 -12.62 -10.63 18.90
N ASP A 152 -12.78 -11.48 19.91
CA ASP A 152 -13.82 -11.29 20.94
C ASP A 152 -13.62 -9.99 21.75
N GLU A 153 -12.38 -9.47 21.77
CA GLU A 153 -12.01 -8.23 22.43
C GLU A 153 -12.07 -7.00 21.50
N LEU A 154 -12.40 -7.22 20.20
CA LEU A 154 -12.39 -6.20 19.15
C LEU A 154 -13.77 -6.06 18.48
N PRO A 155 -14.82 -5.63 19.20
CA PRO A 155 -16.19 -5.60 18.69
C PRO A 155 -16.40 -4.63 17.52
N GLU A 156 -15.46 -3.72 17.29
CA GLU A 156 -15.51 -2.76 16.19
C GLU A 156 -15.01 -3.36 14.86
N VAL A 157 -14.32 -4.50 14.88
CA VAL A 157 -13.93 -5.23 13.67
C VAL A 157 -15.15 -5.93 13.09
N LYS A 158 -15.69 -5.41 11.99
CA LYS A 158 -16.94 -5.86 11.38
C LYS A 158 -16.74 -6.61 10.07
N VAL A 159 -15.61 -6.41 9.41
CA VAL A 159 -15.34 -6.98 8.09
C VAL A 159 -14.07 -7.84 8.16
N LEU A 160 -14.23 -9.12 7.86
CA LEU A 160 -13.14 -10.11 7.81
C LEU A 160 -13.07 -10.69 6.40
N ILE A 161 -11.91 -10.53 5.74
CA ILE A 161 -11.67 -11.05 4.39
C ILE A 161 -10.46 -11.98 4.46
N GLN A 162 -10.67 -13.27 4.21
CA GLN A 162 -9.61 -14.28 4.26
C GLN A 162 -9.04 -14.52 2.86
N VAL A 163 -7.73 -14.44 2.76
CA VAL A 163 -6.96 -14.90 1.62
C VAL A 163 -6.62 -16.37 1.85
N ALA A 164 -7.03 -17.24 0.93
CA ALA A 164 -6.72 -18.66 1.00
C ALA A 164 -5.20 -18.90 0.85
N ASP A 165 -4.69 -19.88 1.59
CA ASP A 165 -3.31 -20.36 1.49
C ASP A 165 -3.20 -21.85 1.80
N ASP A 166 -1.98 -22.40 1.80
CA ASP A 166 -1.72 -23.83 2.01
C ASP A 166 -1.90 -24.31 3.47
N SER A 167 -2.35 -23.44 4.39
CA SER A 167 -2.53 -23.80 5.80
C SER A 167 -3.70 -24.74 6.03
N GLY A 168 -4.69 -24.70 5.13
CA GLY A 168 -5.93 -25.49 5.25
C GLY A 168 -6.88 -25.01 6.35
N ASN A 169 -6.68 -23.79 6.90
CA ASN A 169 -7.57 -23.23 7.88
C ASN A 169 -8.88 -22.74 7.24
N ASP A 170 -10.00 -23.10 7.85
CA ASP A 170 -11.32 -22.65 7.45
C ASP A 170 -11.51 -21.14 7.65
N LEU A 171 -12.54 -20.59 7.00
CA LEU A 171 -12.98 -19.20 7.23
C LEU A 171 -13.40 -19.01 8.69
N LEU A 172 -12.95 -17.90 9.28
CA LEU A 172 -13.46 -17.50 10.59
C LEU A 172 -14.98 -17.18 10.52
N PRO A 173 -15.71 -17.34 11.62
CA PRO A 173 -17.12 -16.95 11.66
C PRO A 173 -17.34 -15.52 11.19
N GLY A 174 -18.18 -15.33 10.18
CA GLY A 174 -18.47 -14.03 9.56
C GLY A 174 -17.43 -13.56 8.54
N ALA A 175 -16.35 -14.30 8.34
CA ALA A 175 -15.37 -13.97 7.28
C ALA A 175 -15.87 -14.39 5.89
N VAL A 176 -15.36 -13.72 4.88
CA VAL A 176 -15.60 -14.02 3.47
C VAL A 176 -14.27 -14.31 2.76
N ASP A 177 -14.34 -15.14 1.72
CA ASP A 177 -13.17 -15.45 0.90
C ASP A 177 -12.83 -14.29 -0.04
N TYR A 178 -11.54 -13.96 -0.15
CA TYR A 178 -11.03 -12.81 -0.91
C TYR A 178 -11.43 -12.85 -2.39
N GLU A 179 -11.18 -13.96 -3.07
CA GLU A 179 -11.48 -14.07 -4.51
C GLU A 179 -12.99 -14.10 -4.77
N THR A 180 -13.77 -14.68 -3.86
CA THR A 180 -15.24 -14.65 -3.91
C THR A 180 -15.76 -13.20 -3.79
N VAL A 181 -15.18 -12.40 -2.89
CA VAL A 181 -15.49 -10.97 -2.77
C VAL A 181 -15.22 -10.24 -4.07
N LEU A 182 -14.03 -10.43 -4.65
CA LEU A 182 -13.67 -9.76 -5.90
C LEU A 182 -14.60 -10.18 -7.04
N ALA A 183 -14.89 -11.47 -7.18
CA ALA A 183 -15.75 -11.97 -8.26
C ALA A 183 -17.19 -11.42 -8.19
N ALA A 184 -17.71 -11.21 -6.98
CA ALA A 184 -19.09 -10.76 -6.74
C ALA A 184 -19.26 -9.23 -6.76
N SER A 185 -18.19 -8.46 -6.67
CA SER A 185 -18.25 -7.00 -6.49
C SER A 185 -18.22 -6.24 -7.81
N ASP A 186 -18.76 -5.01 -7.80
CA ASP A 186 -18.84 -4.14 -8.98
C ASP A 186 -17.45 -3.70 -9.45
N PRO A 187 -17.07 -3.97 -10.73
CA PRO A 187 -15.79 -3.55 -11.30
C PRO A 187 -15.68 -2.04 -11.55
N ALA A 188 -16.79 -1.29 -11.47
CA ALA A 188 -16.77 0.16 -11.67
C ALA A 188 -16.13 0.90 -10.49
N GLY A 189 -16.11 0.29 -9.31
CA GLY A 189 -15.68 0.93 -8.08
C GLY A 189 -16.81 1.69 -7.37
N PRO A 190 -16.61 2.12 -6.13
CA PRO A 190 -17.61 2.87 -5.38
C PRO A 190 -17.77 4.30 -5.88
N PRO A 191 -18.97 4.92 -5.73
CA PRO A 191 -19.23 6.29 -6.15
C PRO A 191 -18.71 7.32 -5.12
N VAL A 192 -17.41 7.25 -4.79
CA VAL A 192 -16.75 8.15 -3.84
C VAL A 192 -15.71 9.00 -4.55
N THR A 193 -15.44 10.19 -4.03
CA THR A 193 -14.38 11.07 -4.53
C THR A 193 -13.19 10.99 -3.58
N PRO A 194 -12.05 10.41 -4.01
CA PRO A 194 -10.83 10.38 -3.21
C PRO A 194 -10.33 11.79 -2.88
N SER A 195 -9.74 11.95 -1.70
CA SER A 195 -9.17 13.21 -1.24
C SER A 195 -7.63 13.10 -1.14
N PRO A 196 -6.86 14.15 -1.48
CA PRO A 196 -5.42 14.18 -1.24
C PRO A 196 -5.07 14.13 0.25
N ASP A 197 -6.06 14.43 1.09
CA ASP A 197 -5.95 14.39 2.55
C ASP A 197 -6.28 13.03 3.16
N ASP A 198 -6.75 12.06 2.35
CA ASP A 198 -6.91 10.68 2.79
C ASP A 198 -5.59 10.12 3.30
N LEU A 199 -5.65 9.18 4.24
CA LEU A 199 -4.48 8.74 4.98
C LEU A 199 -3.80 7.52 4.34
N TYR A 200 -2.49 7.53 4.40
CA TYR A 200 -1.60 6.38 4.43
C TYR A 200 -1.12 6.21 5.87
N ILE A 201 -1.33 5.04 6.46
CA ILE A 201 -0.91 4.74 7.82
C ILE A 201 0.17 3.66 7.80
N VAL A 202 1.28 3.91 8.49
CA VAL A 202 2.33 2.91 8.68
C VAL A 202 2.63 2.74 10.17
N TYR A 203 2.47 1.52 10.66
CA TYR A 203 2.91 1.14 12.00
C TYR A 203 4.38 0.74 11.97
N THR A 204 5.16 1.33 12.87
CA THR A 204 6.59 1.04 12.99
C THR A 204 6.90 0.56 14.40
N GLY A 205 7.78 -0.45 14.50
CA GLY A 205 8.32 -0.87 15.79
C GLY A 205 9.15 0.26 16.41
N GLY A 206 8.70 0.79 17.54
CA GLY A 206 9.45 1.78 18.31
C GLY A 206 10.61 1.12 19.06
N THR A 207 11.72 1.83 19.27
CA THR A 207 12.85 1.39 20.10
C THR A 207 12.49 1.30 21.60
N THR A 208 11.31 1.75 21.98
CA THR A 208 10.91 1.98 23.39
C THR A 208 9.60 1.31 23.80
N GLY A 209 9.05 0.38 23.02
CA GLY A 209 7.79 -0.29 23.39
C GLY A 209 6.91 -0.67 22.20
N MET A 210 5.59 -0.64 22.40
CA MET A 210 4.59 -1.04 21.43
C MET A 210 4.65 -0.20 20.15
N PRO A 211 4.25 -0.77 19.01
CA PRO A 211 4.29 -0.06 17.72
C PRO A 211 3.38 1.17 17.73
N LYS A 212 3.76 2.17 16.92
CA LYS A 212 2.99 3.41 16.76
C LYS A 212 2.65 3.64 15.30
N GLY A 213 1.42 4.07 15.06
CA GLY A 213 0.93 4.47 13.74
C GLY A 213 1.40 5.89 13.38
N VAL A 214 2.02 6.02 12.22
CA VAL A 214 2.36 7.32 11.64
C VAL A 214 1.37 7.61 10.53
N LEU A 215 0.69 8.74 10.64
CA LEU A 215 -0.33 9.19 9.69
C LEU A 215 0.29 10.14 8.68
N TRP A 216 0.19 9.79 7.41
CA TRP A 216 0.61 10.64 6.29
C TRP A 216 -0.61 10.97 5.43
N ARG A 217 -0.73 12.22 4.98
CA ARG A 217 -1.65 12.54 3.88
C ARG A 217 -1.14 11.83 2.61
N GLN A 218 -2.05 11.35 1.77
CA GLN A 218 -1.64 10.66 0.54
C GLN A 218 -0.85 11.55 -0.41
N ASP A 219 -1.18 12.85 -0.50
CA ASP A 219 -0.38 13.81 -1.25
C ASP A 219 1.07 13.87 -0.75
N ASP A 220 1.26 13.97 0.57
CA ASP A 220 2.59 14.09 1.16
C ASP A 220 3.43 12.84 0.95
N ILE A 221 2.88 11.64 1.18
CA ILE A 221 3.63 10.40 0.99
C ILE A 221 3.89 10.09 -0.49
N PHE A 222 2.95 10.42 -1.39
CA PHE A 222 3.17 10.32 -2.83
C PHE A 222 4.37 11.15 -3.25
N MET A 223 4.40 12.43 -2.88
CA MET A 223 5.46 13.37 -3.24
C MET A 223 6.82 13.02 -2.63
N ASN A 224 6.86 12.41 -1.45
CA ASN A 224 8.12 12.18 -0.74
C ASN A 224 8.69 10.77 -0.91
N ALA A 225 7.84 9.75 -1.19
CA ALA A 225 8.31 8.37 -1.19
C ALA A 225 7.64 7.44 -2.24
N MET A 226 6.48 7.82 -2.81
CA MET A 226 5.69 6.90 -3.63
C MET A 226 5.57 7.33 -5.11
N GLY A 227 6.55 8.07 -5.64
CA GLY A 227 6.66 8.34 -7.08
C GLY A 227 6.31 9.76 -7.52
N GLY A 228 6.01 10.68 -6.60
CA GLY A 228 5.81 12.10 -6.94
C GLY A 228 7.07 12.80 -7.45
N LYS A 229 8.25 12.18 -7.22
CA LYS A 229 9.55 12.64 -7.76
C LYS A 229 10.19 11.54 -8.60
N GLU A 230 10.82 11.92 -9.68
CA GLU A 230 11.52 11.01 -10.56
C GLU A 230 12.83 10.51 -9.91
N ILE A 231 13.08 9.21 -10.05
CA ILE A 231 14.31 8.59 -9.52
C ILE A 231 15.53 9.13 -10.28
N GLY A 232 16.52 9.61 -9.54
CA GLY A 232 17.80 10.09 -10.06
C GLY A 232 17.83 11.59 -10.36
N THR A 233 16.77 12.18 -10.88
CA THR A 233 16.69 13.62 -11.18
C THR A 233 16.01 14.42 -10.07
N TRP A 234 15.16 13.78 -9.26
CA TRP A 234 14.32 14.38 -8.25
C TRP A 234 13.31 15.40 -8.77
N ILE A 235 13.11 15.45 -10.11
CA ILE A 235 12.08 16.30 -10.71
C ILE A 235 10.70 15.82 -10.24
N GLN A 236 9.93 16.74 -9.65
CA GLN A 236 8.59 16.44 -9.16
C GLN A 236 7.54 16.54 -10.29
N VAL A 237 6.46 15.79 -10.15
CA VAL A 237 5.25 15.98 -10.96
C VAL A 237 4.39 17.09 -10.36
N ASN A 238 3.73 17.86 -11.24
CA ASN A 238 2.87 18.97 -10.84
C ASN A 238 1.40 18.74 -11.23
N SER A 239 1.12 17.74 -12.08
CA SER A 239 -0.23 17.41 -12.54
C SER A 239 -0.41 15.92 -12.81
N TYR A 240 -1.66 15.45 -12.87
CA TYR A 240 -1.99 14.09 -13.29
C TYR A 240 -1.61 13.81 -14.75
N ASP A 241 -1.55 14.83 -15.60
CA ASP A 241 -1.05 14.69 -16.98
C ASP A 241 0.45 14.35 -16.98
N GLU A 242 1.24 14.97 -16.11
CA GLU A 242 2.67 14.62 -15.95
C GLU A 242 2.87 13.21 -15.37
N VAL A 243 2.00 12.76 -14.46
CA VAL A 243 1.98 11.36 -14.00
C VAL A 243 1.69 10.43 -15.17
N THR A 244 0.71 10.74 -16.02
CA THR A 244 0.37 9.98 -17.22
C THR A 244 1.58 9.84 -18.16
N GLU A 245 2.24 10.96 -18.48
CA GLU A 245 3.41 10.94 -19.38
C GLU A 245 4.59 10.17 -18.77
N ARG A 246 4.82 10.31 -17.46
CA ARG A 246 5.85 9.53 -16.77
C ARG A 246 5.54 8.03 -16.83
N ALA A 247 4.28 7.63 -16.59
CA ALA A 247 3.86 6.23 -16.62
C ALA A 247 4.05 5.58 -18.00
N LYS A 248 3.78 6.30 -19.08
CA LYS A 248 4.04 5.82 -20.45
C LYS A 248 5.52 5.46 -20.67
N ASN A 249 6.43 6.18 -20.04
CA ASN A 249 7.87 5.99 -20.09
C ASN A 249 8.42 5.03 -19.04
N GLY A 250 7.58 4.47 -18.16
CA GLY A 250 7.99 3.47 -17.17
C GLY A 250 8.46 2.17 -17.86
N TRP A 251 9.60 1.63 -17.41
CA TRP A 251 10.20 0.45 -18.03
C TRP A 251 10.97 -0.43 -17.04
N LEU A 252 11.11 0.02 -15.81
CA LEU A 252 11.86 -0.71 -14.78
C LEU A 252 11.08 -1.94 -14.29
N ARG A 253 11.81 -2.96 -13.89
CA ARG A 253 11.32 -4.17 -13.23
C ARG A 253 12.00 -4.28 -11.87
N LEU A 254 11.26 -3.96 -10.81
CA LEU A 254 11.76 -3.97 -9.43
C LEU A 254 11.36 -5.26 -8.73
N MET A 255 12.31 -5.92 -8.08
CA MET A 255 12.01 -6.94 -7.09
C MET A 255 11.99 -6.34 -5.68
N ALA A 256 10.85 -6.48 -4.98
CA ALA A 256 10.68 -6.03 -3.59
C ALA A 256 11.05 -7.17 -2.63
N LEU A 257 12.32 -7.23 -2.17
CA LEU A 257 12.79 -8.26 -1.25
C LEU A 257 12.29 -8.11 0.19
N PRO A 258 12.23 -6.89 0.76
CA PRO A 258 11.75 -6.74 2.13
C PRO A 258 10.26 -7.09 2.24
N PRO A 259 9.80 -7.52 3.42
CA PRO A 259 8.38 -7.72 3.65
C PRO A 259 7.56 -6.45 3.43
N LEU A 260 6.43 -6.57 2.73
CA LEU A 260 5.48 -5.46 2.47
C LEU A 260 4.83 -4.93 3.75
N MET A 261 4.93 -5.65 4.88
CA MET A 261 4.56 -5.11 6.18
C MET A 261 5.49 -3.98 6.68
N HIS A 262 6.55 -3.64 5.92
CA HIS A 262 7.46 -2.54 6.23
C HIS A 262 7.35 -1.43 5.18
N GLY A 263 7.34 -0.18 5.64
CA GLY A 263 7.18 0.99 4.78
C GLY A 263 8.15 1.05 3.60
N ALA A 264 9.42 0.66 3.79
CA ALA A 264 10.42 0.69 2.73
C ALA A 264 10.02 -0.16 1.49
N ALA A 265 9.47 -1.36 1.71
CA ALA A 265 8.99 -2.21 0.62
C ALA A 265 7.75 -1.62 -0.06
N GLN A 266 6.83 -1.06 0.72
CA GLN A 266 5.64 -0.39 0.20
C GLN A 266 6.06 0.81 -0.66
N TRP A 267 6.93 1.69 -0.15
CA TRP A 267 7.37 2.88 -0.85
C TRP A 267 8.07 2.55 -2.17
N ALA A 268 8.99 1.59 -2.16
CA ALA A 268 9.66 1.14 -3.38
C ALA A 268 8.66 0.56 -4.40
N SER A 269 7.72 -0.27 -3.96
CA SER A 269 6.70 -0.87 -4.81
C SER A 269 5.77 0.19 -5.41
N PHE A 270 5.24 1.10 -4.58
CA PHE A 270 4.37 2.17 -5.06
C PHE A 270 5.09 3.18 -5.96
N MET A 271 6.36 3.48 -5.68
CA MET A 271 7.17 4.32 -6.55
C MET A 271 7.26 3.73 -7.97
N MET A 272 7.45 2.41 -8.09
CA MET A 272 7.48 1.73 -9.38
C MET A 272 6.11 1.70 -10.05
N LEU A 273 5.07 1.27 -9.34
CA LEU A 273 3.71 1.19 -9.87
C LEU A 273 3.21 2.56 -10.34
N ASN A 274 3.39 3.61 -9.53
CA ASN A 274 2.98 4.98 -9.87
C ASN A 274 3.80 5.59 -11.02
N GLY A 275 4.98 5.03 -11.29
CA GLY A 275 5.79 5.35 -12.47
C GLY A 275 5.51 4.46 -13.69
N GLY A 276 4.48 3.62 -13.68
CA GLY A 276 4.14 2.73 -14.78
C GLY A 276 5.12 1.57 -14.99
N SER A 277 5.90 1.21 -13.97
CA SER A 277 6.91 0.13 -13.96
C SER A 277 6.39 -1.12 -13.26
N THR A 278 7.05 -2.26 -13.47
CA THR A 278 6.62 -3.57 -12.95
C THR A 278 7.22 -3.82 -11.56
N VAL A 279 6.42 -4.35 -10.65
CA VAL A 279 6.84 -4.87 -9.34
C VAL A 279 6.79 -6.39 -9.34
N ILE A 280 7.87 -7.01 -8.90
CA ILE A 280 8.00 -8.46 -8.73
C ILE A 280 8.11 -8.74 -7.23
N ILE A 281 7.20 -9.54 -6.71
CA ILE A 281 7.19 -9.95 -5.31
C ILE A 281 7.72 -11.40 -5.27
N PRO A 282 8.82 -11.68 -4.54
CA PRO A 282 9.31 -13.04 -4.41
C PRO A 282 8.34 -13.91 -3.60
N THR A 283 8.16 -15.16 -4.02
CA THR A 283 7.26 -16.12 -3.35
C THR A 283 7.86 -16.73 -2.09
N ALA A 284 9.18 -16.73 -1.98
CA ALA A 284 9.89 -17.29 -0.84
C ALA A 284 9.60 -16.48 0.43
N ARG A 285 9.13 -17.14 1.48
CA ARG A 285 8.88 -16.53 2.81
C ARG A 285 10.17 -16.21 3.58
N ASN A 286 11.27 -16.85 3.19
CA ASN A 286 12.60 -16.63 3.74
C ASN A 286 13.54 -16.13 2.65
N LEU A 287 14.61 -15.44 3.06
CA LEU A 287 15.65 -14.99 2.14
C LEU A 287 16.41 -16.19 1.60
N ASP A 288 16.11 -16.59 0.37
CA ASP A 288 16.78 -17.66 -0.36
C ASP A 288 17.52 -17.08 -1.57
N PRO A 289 18.86 -16.96 -1.53
CA PRO A 289 19.63 -16.36 -2.62
C PRO A 289 19.47 -17.13 -3.96
N VAL A 290 19.27 -18.43 -3.92
CA VAL A 290 19.11 -19.24 -5.15
C VAL A 290 17.81 -18.89 -5.84
N GLU A 291 16.72 -18.84 -5.09
CA GLU A 291 15.40 -18.48 -5.64
C GLU A 291 15.35 -17.00 -6.06
N ILE A 292 16.01 -16.11 -5.32
CA ILE A 292 16.14 -14.69 -5.71
C ILE A 292 16.80 -14.60 -7.09
N TRP A 293 17.97 -15.22 -7.30
CA TRP A 293 18.68 -15.11 -8.57
C TRP A 293 17.98 -15.83 -9.72
N LYS A 294 17.27 -16.92 -9.47
CA LYS A 294 16.39 -17.54 -10.46
C LYS A 294 15.29 -16.57 -10.90
N THR A 295 14.65 -15.91 -9.95
CA THR A 295 13.61 -14.92 -10.26
C THR A 295 14.19 -13.69 -10.98
N VAL A 296 15.40 -13.26 -10.63
CA VAL A 296 16.10 -12.18 -11.34
C VAL A 296 16.29 -12.52 -12.81
N GLU A 297 16.73 -13.75 -13.09
CA GLU A 297 16.96 -14.22 -14.46
C GLU A 297 15.64 -14.41 -15.22
N SER A 298 14.69 -15.15 -14.63
CA SER A 298 13.43 -15.50 -15.30
C SER A 298 12.52 -14.28 -15.54
N GLU A 299 12.48 -13.34 -14.61
CA GLU A 299 11.62 -12.17 -14.69
C GLU A 299 12.33 -10.92 -15.22
N GLY A 300 13.62 -10.99 -15.55
CA GLY A 300 14.37 -9.86 -16.06
C GLY A 300 14.42 -8.69 -15.08
N VAL A 301 14.63 -8.97 -13.80
CA VAL A 301 14.71 -7.95 -12.74
C VAL A 301 15.87 -7.01 -13.03
N MET A 302 15.63 -5.72 -12.95
CA MET A 302 16.60 -4.67 -13.26
C MET A 302 17.10 -3.95 -12.01
N THR A 303 16.29 -3.94 -10.95
CA THR A 303 16.62 -3.32 -9.67
C THR A 303 15.96 -4.07 -8.53
N MET A 304 16.54 -4.01 -7.35
CA MET A 304 16.01 -4.66 -6.15
C MET A 304 15.92 -3.65 -5.01
N ALA A 305 14.80 -3.68 -4.28
CA ALA A 305 14.74 -3.05 -2.98
C ALA A 305 15.33 -4.01 -1.94
N VAL A 306 16.30 -3.54 -1.16
CA VAL A 306 16.92 -4.29 -0.07
C VAL A 306 16.96 -3.43 1.19
N VAL A 307 16.87 -4.05 2.37
CA VAL A 307 16.94 -3.34 3.65
C VAL A 307 17.97 -4.01 4.55
N GLY A 308 18.97 -3.24 4.95
CA GLY A 308 20.04 -3.67 5.84
C GLY A 308 21.06 -4.62 5.22
N ASP A 309 22.21 -4.75 5.90
CA ASP A 309 23.35 -5.55 5.45
C ASP A 309 23.03 -7.03 5.27
N ALA A 310 22.09 -7.58 6.05
CA ALA A 310 21.75 -8.98 5.99
C ALA A 310 21.13 -9.35 4.63
N MET A 311 20.26 -8.51 4.08
CA MET A 311 19.68 -8.72 2.75
C MET A 311 20.72 -8.41 1.65
N ALA A 312 21.47 -7.30 1.80
CA ALA A 312 22.44 -6.89 0.80
C ALA A 312 23.61 -7.89 0.61
N ARG A 313 23.94 -8.67 1.66
CA ARG A 313 24.98 -9.71 1.56
C ARG A 313 24.46 -11.05 1.03
N ALA A 314 23.18 -11.29 1.10
CA ALA A 314 22.54 -12.51 0.62
C ALA A 314 22.06 -12.38 -0.83
N ALA A 315 21.77 -11.18 -1.30
CA ALA A 315 21.44 -10.86 -2.69
C ALA A 315 22.72 -10.59 -3.51
#